data_1787454153e04d253c64249bf9551f65
#
_entry.id   1787454153e04d253c64249bf9551f65
#
_cell.length_a   1.000
_cell.length_b   1.000
_cell.length_c   1.000
_cell.angle_alpha   90.00
_cell.angle_beta   90.00
_cell.angle_gamma   90.00
#
_symmetry.space_group_name_H-M   'P 1'
#
loop_
_entity.id
_entity.type
_entity.pdbx_description
1 polymer ?
#
loop_
_entity_poly.entity_id
_entity_poly.type
_entity_poly.pdbx_seq_one_letter_code
_entity_poly.pdbx_strand_id
1 'polypeptide(L)'
;MVSAGDFRNGITFEEDGNVFQIVEFQHVKPGKGAAFVRTKIRNVISGSVVERTYNPTAKFPTAYIERREMTYSYQDGDLYYFMDNETFEQIPLNESELGDAFKFVKENEVCKVLSYKGKVFGVEAPNFVVLEVTKTDPGFKGNTATNTLKPATLETGAEIRVPLFIXXXXSSTRAI
;
A
#
# COMPACT_ATOMS: atom_id res chain seq x y z
N MET A 1 -6.43 12.17 -17.37
CA MET A 1 -7.56 12.05 -16.46
C MET A 1 -7.84 10.60 -16.13
N VAL A 2 -8.36 10.35 -14.94
CA VAL A 2 -8.72 9.02 -14.52
C VAL A 2 -10.21 8.96 -14.26
N SER A 3 -10.87 7.87 -14.70
CA SER A 3 -12.28 7.70 -14.40
C SER A 3 -12.46 6.85 -13.15
N ALA A 4 -13.56 7.08 -12.45
CA ALA A 4 -13.81 6.32 -11.23
C ALA A 4 -13.93 4.83 -11.51
N GLY A 5 -14.36 4.45 -12.70
CA GLY A 5 -14.41 3.03 -13.05
C GLY A 5 -13.04 2.39 -13.13
N ASP A 6 -11.99 3.17 -13.24
CA ASP A 6 -10.62 2.66 -13.32
C ASP A 6 -9.87 2.81 -12.01
N PHE A 7 -10.55 3.22 -10.94
CA PHE A 7 -9.89 3.39 -9.64
C PHE A 7 -9.27 2.09 -9.15
N ARG A 8 -8.08 2.21 -8.59
CA ARG A 8 -7.37 1.13 -7.90
C ARG A 8 -6.71 1.71 -6.68
N ASN A 9 -6.39 0.86 -5.73
CA ASN A 9 -5.70 1.32 -4.53
C ASN A 9 -4.39 1.98 -4.91
N GLY A 10 -4.10 3.11 -4.29
CA GLY A 10 -2.88 3.86 -4.53
C GLY A 10 -2.98 4.92 -5.60
N ILE A 11 -4.02 4.91 -6.42
CA ILE A 11 -4.19 5.94 -7.44
C ILE A 11 -4.49 7.28 -6.76
N THR A 12 -3.93 8.35 -7.30
CA THR A 12 -4.19 9.71 -6.81
C THR A 12 -4.95 10.51 -7.86
N PHE A 13 -5.80 11.39 -7.38
CA PHE A 13 -6.59 12.23 -8.27
C PHE A 13 -6.92 13.53 -7.55
N GLU A 14 -7.35 14.52 -8.34
CA GLU A 14 -7.71 15.83 -7.79
C GLU A 14 -9.22 16.00 -7.80
N GLU A 15 -9.73 16.56 -6.73
CA GLU A 15 -11.14 16.93 -6.65
C GLU A 15 -11.28 18.14 -5.73
N ASP A 16 -11.91 19.19 -6.25
CA ASP A 16 -12.22 20.39 -5.48
C ASP A 16 -10.97 21.01 -4.84
N GLY A 17 -9.87 21.00 -5.57
CA GLY A 17 -8.65 21.62 -5.08
C GLY A 17 -7.84 20.78 -4.12
N ASN A 18 -8.30 19.56 -3.85
CA ASN A 18 -7.59 18.63 -2.98
C ASN A 18 -7.04 17.47 -3.78
N VAL A 19 -6.01 16.83 -3.24
CA VAL A 19 -5.46 15.62 -3.83
C VAL A 19 -5.78 14.47 -2.91
N PHE A 20 -6.37 13.42 -3.47
CA PHE A 20 -6.77 12.24 -2.71
C PHE A 20 -6.08 11.00 -3.25
N GLN A 21 -5.81 10.07 -2.35
CA GLN A 21 -5.30 8.75 -2.71
C GLN A 21 -6.34 7.70 -2.36
N ILE A 22 -6.57 6.78 -3.29
CA ILE A 22 -7.53 5.70 -3.06
C ILE A 22 -6.94 4.72 -2.06
N VAL A 23 -7.63 4.52 -0.94
CA VAL A 23 -7.23 3.55 0.07
C VAL A 23 -7.96 2.23 -0.14
N GLU A 24 -9.26 2.30 -0.41
CA GLU A 24 -10.07 1.13 -0.71
C GLU A 24 -11.10 1.52 -1.77
N PHE A 25 -11.50 0.55 -2.56
CA PHE A 25 -12.56 0.79 -3.54
C PHE A 25 -13.37 -0.48 -3.72
N GLN A 26 -14.61 -0.28 -4.14
CA GLN A 26 -15.51 -1.39 -4.44
C GLN A 26 -16.42 -0.98 -5.58
N HIS A 27 -16.44 -1.78 -6.63
CA HIS A 27 -17.41 -1.60 -7.73
C HIS A 27 -18.68 -2.31 -7.36
N VAL A 28 -19.81 -1.60 -7.39
CA VAL A 28 -21.08 -2.15 -6.99
C VAL A 28 -22.04 -2.06 -8.18
N LYS A 29 -22.63 -3.19 -8.53
CA LYS A 29 -23.65 -3.26 -9.56
C LYS A 29 -24.94 -3.77 -8.90
N PRO A 30 -25.80 -2.85 -8.45
CA PRO A 30 -27.04 -3.32 -7.80
C PRO A 30 -27.95 -4.01 -8.80
N GLY A 31 -28.83 -4.84 -8.30
CA GLY A 31 -29.82 -5.46 -9.16
C GLY A 31 -30.74 -4.45 -9.80
N LYS A 32 -31.02 -3.37 -9.11
CA LYS A 32 -31.76 -2.24 -9.66
C LYS A 32 -30.94 -0.99 -9.45
N GLY A 33 -31.02 -0.07 -10.40
CA GLY A 33 -30.30 1.17 -10.28
C GLY A 33 -28.96 1.12 -10.99
N ALA A 34 -28.29 2.25 -11.01
CA ALA A 34 -27.06 2.41 -11.73
C ALA A 34 -25.89 1.87 -10.92
N ALA A 35 -24.87 1.37 -11.62
CA ALA A 35 -23.63 0.97 -10.97
C ALA A 35 -22.94 2.17 -10.36
N PHE A 36 -22.17 1.92 -9.32
CA PHE A 36 -21.39 2.98 -8.67
C PHE A 36 -20.11 2.41 -8.09
N VAL A 37 -19.19 3.31 -7.74
CA VAL A 37 -17.92 2.94 -7.13
C VAL A 37 -17.87 3.55 -5.74
N ARG A 38 -17.81 2.70 -4.74
CA ARG A 38 -17.68 3.15 -3.36
C ARG A 38 -16.20 3.19 -3.01
N THR A 39 -15.74 4.32 -2.50
CA THR A 39 -14.33 4.52 -2.25
C THR A 39 -14.07 4.99 -0.84
N LYS A 40 -12.91 4.63 -0.34
CA LYS A 40 -12.32 5.26 0.83
C LYS A 40 -11.07 5.98 0.36
N ILE A 41 -11.01 7.28 0.58
CA ILE A 41 -9.93 8.10 0.05
C ILE A 41 -9.28 8.89 1.16
N ARG A 42 -7.98 9.13 1.01
CA ARG A 42 -7.21 9.91 1.97
C ARG A 42 -6.71 11.18 1.32
N ASN A 43 -6.95 12.30 1.98
CA ASN A 43 -6.39 13.58 1.56
C ASN A 43 -4.89 13.54 1.82
N VAL A 44 -4.08 13.69 0.77
CA VAL A 44 -2.63 13.52 0.94
C VAL A 44 -1.99 14.66 1.71
N ILE A 45 -2.66 15.82 1.79
CA ILE A 45 -2.11 16.96 2.53
C ILE A 45 -2.52 16.89 4.00
N SER A 46 -3.80 16.69 4.28
CA SER A 46 -4.29 16.70 5.65
C SER A 46 -4.22 15.35 6.34
N GLY A 47 -4.18 14.28 5.56
CA GLY A 47 -4.20 12.93 6.12
C GLY A 47 -5.58 12.40 6.47
N SER A 48 -6.61 13.21 6.33
CA SER A 48 -7.95 12.76 6.69
C SER A 48 -8.48 11.75 5.69
N VAL A 49 -9.27 10.80 6.17
CA VAL A 49 -9.84 9.73 5.36
C VAL A 49 -11.35 9.90 5.35
N VAL A 50 -11.93 9.87 4.16
CA VAL A 50 -13.39 9.99 4.00
C VAL A 50 -13.85 8.92 3.01
N GLU A 51 -15.14 8.63 3.08
CA GLU A 51 -15.76 7.72 2.11
C GLU A 51 -16.55 8.54 1.10
N ARG A 52 -16.42 8.18 -0.15
CA ARG A 52 -17.14 8.83 -1.24
C ARG A 52 -17.65 7.80 -2.22
N THR A 53 -18.76 8.11 -2.85
CA THR A 53 -19.35 7.26 -3.88
C THR A 53 -19.36 8.03 -5.19
N TYR A 54 -18.89 7.38 -6.25
CA TYR A 54 -18.76 8.02 -7.55
C TYR A 54 -19.48 7.23 -8.63
N ASN A 55 -19.98 7.96 -9.62
CA ASN A 55 -20.41 7.35 -10.86
C ASN A 55 -19.19 6.79 -11.59
N PRO A 56 -19.25 5.56 -12.11
CA PRO A 56 -18.07 5.00 -12.77
C PRO A 56 -17.54 5.82 -13.94
N THR A 57 -18.39 6.63 -14.57
CA THR A 57 -17.95 7.47 -15.68
C THR A 57 -17.40 8.82 -15.24
N ALA A 58 -17.49 9.15 -13.95
CA ALA A 58 -16.91 10.40 -13.46
C ALA A 58 -15.42 10.42 -13.70
N LYS A 59 -14.91 11.58 -14.14
CA LYS A 59 -13.50 11.72 -14.47
C LYS A 59 -12.87 12.81 -13.63
N PHE A 60 -11.63 12.58 -13.24
CA PHE A 60 -10.88 13.51 -12.38
C PHE A 60 -9.48 13.71 -12.92
N PRO A 61 -8.92 14.91 -12.77
CA PRO A 61 -7.51 15.10 -13.13
C PRO A 61 -6.63 14.24 -12.26
N THR A 62 -5.58 13.70 -12.84
CA THR A 62 -4.57 13.00 -12.06
C THR A 62 -3.64 14.05 -11.43
N ALA A 63 -3.18 13.77 -10.21
CA ALA A 63 -2.27 14.66 -9.53
C ALA A 63 -0.84 14.36 -9.93
N TYR A 64 0.00 15.38 -9.94
CA TYR A 64 1.42 15.19 -10.16
C TYR A 64 2.06 14.78 -8.84
N ILE A 65 2.50 13.55 -8.79
CA ILE A 65 3.11 12.98 -7.59
C ILE A 65 4.59 12.76 -7.88
N GLU A 66 5.44 13.26 -7.01
CA GLU A 66 6.87 13.04 -7.13
C GLU A 66 7.24 11.72 -6.46
N ARG A 67 7.95 10.88 -7.20
CA ARG A 67 8.42 9.59 -6.70
C ARG A 67 9.93 9.59 -6.73
N ARG A 68 10.56 9.45 -5.57
CA ARG A 68 12.00 9.41 -5.47
C ARG A 68 12.44 8.08 -4.93
N GLU A 69 13.43 7.48 -5.58
CA GLU A 69 14.00 6.24 -5.08
C GLU A 69 14.88 6.53 -3.88
N MET A 70 14.60 5.84 -2.78
CA MET A 70 15.37 5.97 -1.56
C MET A 70 15.60 4.61 -0.97
N THR A 71 16.64 4.47 -0.18
CA THR A 71 16.96 3.24 0.52
C THR A 71 16.54 3.40 1.98
N TYR A 72 15.72 2.46 2.47
CA TYR A 72 15.36 2.46 3.87
C TYR A 72 16.57 2.01 4.67
N SER A 73 17.09 2.89 5.53
CA SER A 73 18.33 2.62 6.23
C SER A 73 18.10 1.94 7.58
N TYR A 74 17.38 2.63 8.47
CA TYR A 74 17.17 2.07 9.79
C TYR A 74 16.06 2.83 10.52
N GLN A 75 15.63 2.28 11.63
CA GLN A 75 14.65 2.89 12.51
C GLN A 75 15.32 3.32 13.81
N ASP A 76 14.99 4.52 14.26
CA ASP A 76 15.45 5.03 15.54
C ASP A 76 14.24 5.60 16.28
N GLY A 77 13.74 4.87 17.26
CA GLY A 77 12.53 5.28 17.96
C GLY A 77 11.34 5.35 17.03
N ASP A 78 10.74 6.51 16.95
CA ASP A 78 9.56 6.71 16.08
C ASP A 78 9.93 7.15 14.68
N LEU A 79 11.21 7.29 14.38
CA LEU A 79 11.63 7.81 13.09
C LEU A 79 12.25 6.71 12.26
N TYR A 80 11.93 6.74 10.97
CA TYR A 80 12.44 5.80 10.00
C TYR A 80 13.30 6.59 9.02
N TYR A 81 14.55 6.20 8.85
CA TYR A 81 15.51 6.98 8.08
C TYR A 81 15.66 6.40 6.68
N PHE A 82 15.53 7.26 5.71
CA PHE A 82 15.66 6.90 4.30
C PHE A 82 16.76 7.72 3.67
N MET A 83 17.57 7.09 2.83
CA MET A 83 18.65 7.77 2.13
C MET A 83 18.27 7.95 0.66
N ASP A 84 18.35 9.19 0.20
CA ASP A 84 18.10 9.51 -1.20
C ASP A 84 19.25 8.91 -2.03
N ASN A 85 18.91 8.07 -3.02
CA ASN A 85 19.93 7.39 -3.79
C ASN A 85 20.69 8.30 -4.74
N GLU A 86 20.17 9.50 -4.99
CA GLU A 86 20.86 10.45 -5.85
C GLU A 86 21.72 11.42 -5.08
N THR A 87 21.18 11.98 -3.99
CA THR A 87 21.88 13.02 -3.23
C THR A 87 22.58 12.47 -2.00
N PHE A 88 22.26 11.23 -1.59
CA PHE A 88 22.81 10.59 -0.39
C PHE A 88 22.43 11.29 0.90
N GLU A 89 21.42 12.16 0.85
CA GLU A 89 20.88 12.75 2.05
C GLU A 89 19.99 11.76 2.78
N GLN A 90 20.07 11.76 4.10
CA GLN A 90 19.14 10.98 4.90
C GLN A 90 18.00 11.87 5.37
N ILE A 91 16.79 11.35 5.29
CA ILE A 91 15.63 12.07 5.80
C ILE A 91 14.90 11.19 6.80
N PRO A 92 14.39 11.79 7.87
CA PRO A 92 13.58 11.04 8.82
C PRO A 92 12.11 11.13 8.43
N LEU A 93 11.42 10.01 8.48
CA LEU A 93 9.99 9.97 8.25
C LEU A 93 9.31 9.30 9.44
N ASN A 94 8.15 9.80 9.82
CA ASN A 94 7.42 9.16 10.89
C ASN A 94 6.40 8.17 10.32
N GLU A 95 5.82 7.39 11.20
CA GLU A 95 4.96 6.29 10.76
C GLU A 95 3.79 6.77 9.91
N SER A 96 3.24 7.93 10.23
CA SER A 96 2.08 8.41 9.49
C SER A 96 2.43 8.81 8.07
N GLU A 97 3.70 9.08 7.78
CA GLU A 97 4.14 9.44 6.44
C GLU A 97 4.45 8.25 5.56
N LEU A 98 4.53 7.04 6.13
CA LEU A 98 5.00 5.87 5.39
C LEU A 98 3.90 5.15 4.61
N GLY A 99 2.69 5.12 5.15
CA GLY A 99 1.61 4.38 4.49
C GLY A 99 1.70 2.89 4.71
N ASP A 100 0.73 2.18 4.13
CA ASP A 100 0.59 0.74 4.41
C ASP A 100 1.64 -0.11 3.71
N ALA A 101 2.14 0.34 2.56
CA ALA A 101 3.07 -0.50 1.82
C ALA A 101 4.42 -0.66 2.51
N PHE A 102 4.73 0.22 3.46
CA PHE A 102 6.01 0.15 4.14
C PHE A 102 6.20 -1.18 4.88
N LYS A 103 5.12 -1.82 5.26
CA LYS A 103 5.25 -3.09 6.00
C LYS A 103 5.92 -4.19 5.18
N PHE A 104 6.09 -3.98 3.89
CA PHE A 104 6.79 -4.93 3.04
C PHE A 104 8.21 -4.50 2.69
N VAL A 105 8.70 -3.42 3.29
CA VAL A 105 10.04 -2.90 3.01
C VAL A 105 10.94 -3.21 4.21
N LYS A 106 12.05 -3.87 3.95
CA LYS A 106 13.00 -4.15 5.03
C LYS A 106 14.23 -3.27 4.89
N GLU A 107 15.06 -3.27 5.92
CA GLU A 107 16.23 -2.41 5.93
C GLU A 107 17.12 -2.69 4.74
N ASN A 108 17.70 -1.62 4.20
CA ASN A 108 18.61 -1.63 3.07
C ASN A 108 17.92 -1.93 1.74
N GLU A 109 16.60 -1.93 1.71
CA GLU A 109 15.88 -2.09 0.45
C GLU A 109 15.54 -0.75 -0.16
N VAL A 110 15.52 -0.72 -1.49
CA VAL A 110 15.13 0.48 -2.24
C VAL A 110 13.64 0.52 -2.37
N CYS A 111 13.07 1.70 -2.13
CA CYS A 111 11.65 1.91 -2.29
C CYS A 111 11.45 3.29 -2.91
N LYS A 112 10.20 3.62 -3.22
CA LYS A 112 9.88 4.93 -3.76
C LYS A 112 9.12 5.73 -2.70
N VAL A 113 9.62 6.92 -2.41
CA VAL A 113 8.97 7.82 -1.46
C VAL A 113 8.09 8.77 -2.26
N LEU A 114 6.83 8.82 -1.91
CA LEU A 114 5.83 9.61 -2.62
C LEU A 114 5.64 10.93 -1.93
N SER A 115 5.66 12.01 -2.71
CA SER A 115 5.40 13.33 -2.15
C SER A 115 4.57 14.17 -3.12
N TYR A 116 3.86 15.12 -2.55
CA TYR A 116 3.08 16.09 -3.31
C TYR A 116 3.43 17.45 -2.78
N LYS A 117 3.98 18.29 -3.65
CA LYS A 117 4.42 19.65 -3.30
C LYS A 117 5.29 19.64 -2.05
N GLY A 118 6.22 18.71 -2.00
CA GLY A 118 7.20 18.64 -0.94
C GLY A 118 6.76 17.89 0.31
N LYS A 119 5.51 17.46 0.39
CA LYS A 119 5.05 16.73 1.56
C LYS A 119 5.00 15.23 1.25
N VAL A 120 5.69 14.45 2.06
CA VAL A 120 5.70 13.00 1.91
C VAL A 120 4.40 12.43 2.48
N PHE A 121 3.76 11.53 1.72
CA PHE A 121 2.52 10.93 2.20
C PHE A 121 2.50 9.42 2.09
N GLY A 122 3.55 8.82 1.59
CA GLY A 122 3.57 7.37 1.51
C GLY A 122 4.87 6.85 0.92
N VAL A 123 5.01 5.55 0.97
CA VAL A 123 6.14 4.84 0.43
C VAL A 123 5.61 3.68 -0.40
N GLU A 124 6.16 3.50 -1.60
CA GLU A 124 5.82 2.35 -2.44
C GLU A 124 6.92 1.32 -2.34
N ALA A 125 6.55 0.10 -2.00
CA ALA A 125 7.49 -1.00 -1.99
C ALA A 125 7.76 -1.47 -3.43
N PRO A 126 8.85 -2.22 -3.64
CA PRO A 126 9.05 -2.83 -4.96
C PRO A 126 7.87 -3.73 -5.31
N ASN A 127 7.68 -3.97 -6.63
CA ASN A 127 6.58 -4.81 -7.07
C ASN A 127 6.63 -6.21 -6.47
N PHE A 128 7.82 -6.72 -6.25
CA PHE A 128 8.01 -8.02 -5.62
C PHE A 128 9.03 -7.89 -4.52
N VAL A 129 8.75 -8.52 -3.38
CA VAL A 129 9.68 -8.56 -2.26
C VAL A 129 9.81 -10.00 -1.81
N VAL A 130 11.00 -10.36 -1.33
CA VAL A 130 11.25 -11.68 -0.75
C VAL A 130 11.46 -11.48 0.74
N LEU A 131 10.55 -12.03 1.54
CA LEU A 131 10.59 -11.84 2.98
C LEU A 131 10.48 -13.20 3.65
N GLU A 132 11.22 -13.35 4.74
CA GLU A 132 11.20 -14.60 5.49
C GLU A 132 9.92 -14.69 6.32
N VAL A 133 9.32 -15.88 6.32
CA VAL A 133 8.19 -16.16 7.21
C VAL A 133 8.76 -16.50 8.58
N THR A 134 8.48 -15.66 9.57
CA THR A 134 9.02 -15.86 10.91
C THR A 134 8.08 -16.59 11.83
N LYS A 135 6.79 -16.62 11.51
CA LYS A 135 5.82 -17.31 12.36
C LYS A 135 4.65 -17.73 11.50
N THR A 136 4.24 -18.97 11.62
CA THR A 136 3.05 -19.45 10.94
C THR A 136 2.54 -20.68 11.67
N ASP A 137 1.26 -20.98 11.47
CA ASP A 137 0.65 -22.14 12.08
C ASP A 137 0.86 -23.35 11.20
N PRO A 138 0.81 -24.57 11.78
CA PRO A 138 0.85 -25.76 10.95
C PRO A 138 -0.42 -25.85 10.09
N GLY A 139 -0.26 -26.35 8.88
CA GLY A 139 -1.41 -26.62 8.05
C GLY A 139 -2.07 -27.93 8.48
N PHE A 140 -3.37 -28.01 8.31
CA PHE A 140 -4.10 -29.22 8.67
C PHE A 140 -4.54 -29.95 7.43
N LYS A 141 -4.25 -31.24 7.38
CA LYS A 141 -4.82 -32.10 6.37
C LYS A 141 -6.28 -32.34 6.69
N GLY A 142 -7.03 -32.74 5.71
CA GLY A 142 -8.44 -32.99 5.90
C GLY A 142 -9.31 -31.80 5.58
N ASN A 143 -8.73 -30.65 5.46
CA ASN A 143 -9.46 -29.50 4.95
C ASN A 143 -9.39 -29.54 3.44
N THR A 144 -10.53 -29.74 2.81
CA THR A 144 -10.56 -29.93 1.37
C THR A 144 -10.81 -28.66 0.58
N ALA A 145 -10.98 -27.53 1.23
CA ALA A 145 -11.18 -26.28 0.52
C ALA A 145 -9.96 -25.94 -0.32
N THR A 146 -10.18 -25.66 -1.59
CA THR A 146 -9.07 -25.45 -2.50
C THR A 146 -8.32 -24.15 -2.25
N ASN A 147 -8.99 -23.17 -1.68
CA ASN A 147 -8.37 -21.86 -1.46
C ASN A 147 -8.15 -21.56 0.01
N THR A 148 -7.95 -22.60 0.80
CA THR A 148 -7.72 -22.42 2.22
C THR A 148 -6.34 -21.80 2.46
N LEU A 149 -6.31 -20.76 3.26
CA LEU A 149 -5.08 -20.04 3.59
C LEU A 149 -4.95 -19.97 5.11
N LYS A 150 -3.73 -19.74 5.56
CA LYS A 150 -3.46 -19.54 6.97
C LYS A 150 -2.66 -18.26 7.16
N PRO A 151 -2.71 -17.65 8.35
CA PRO A 151 -1.91 -16.45 8.59
C PRO A 151 -0.44 -16.79 8.75
N ALA A 152 0.40 -15.86 8.32
CA ALA A 152 1.84 -15.97 8.48
C ALA A 152 2.39 -14.59 8.78
N THR A 153 3.38 -14.52 9.67
CA THR A 153 4.05 -13.28 9.99
C THR A 153 5.39 -13.23 9.29
N LEU A 154 5.67 -12.11 8.64
CA LEU A 154 6.90 -11.94 7.90
C LEU A 154 7.96 -11.26 8.76
N GLU A 155 9.21 -11.29 8.28
CA GLU A 155 10.32 -10.72 9.05
C GLU A 155 10.15 -9.23 9.32
N THR A 156 9.33 -8.53 8.52
CA THR A 156 9.05 -7.12 8.77
C THR A 156 7.94 -6.88 9.78
N GLY A 157 7.34 -7.95 10.29
CA GLY A 157 6.19 -7.84 11.18
C GLY A 157 4.85 -7.85 10.48
N ALA A 158 4.82 -7.79 9.17
CA ALA A 158 3.58 -7.83 8.42
C ALA A 158 2.93 -9.21 8.49
N GLU A 159 1.61 -9.23 8.55
CA GLU A 159 0.86 -10.48 8.55
C GLU A 159 0.17 -10.65 7.21
N ILE A 160 0.34 -11.81 6.60
CA ILE A 160 -0.27 -12.11 5.31
C ILE A 160 -0.94 -13.48 5.38
N ARG A 161 -1.66 -13.82 4.33
CA ARG A 161 -2.29 -15.14 4.20
C ARG A 161 -1.49 -15.97 3.21
N VAL A 162 -1.16 -17.18 3.59
CA VAL A 162 -0.33 -18.05 2.75
C VAL A 162 -0.98 -19.41 2.63
N PRO A 163 -0.61 -20.18 1.59
CA PRO A 163 -1.09 -21.55 1.50
C PRO A 163 -0.66 -22.40 2.70
N LEU A 164 -1.40 -23.45 2.96
CA LEU A 164 -1.17 -24.26 4.15
C LEU A 164 0.20 -24.90 4.19
N PHE A 165 0.86 -25.14 3.05
CA PHE A 165 2.16 -25.81 3.03
C PHE A 165 3.32 -24.92 3.41
N ILE A 166 3.09 -23.63 3.52
CA ILE A 166 4.20 -22.73 3.82
C ILE A 166 4.61 -22.89 5.26
N UNK A 167 5.82 -23.03 5.43
CA UNK A 167 6.32 -23.22 6.79
C UNK A 167 7.16 -22.01 7.19
N UNK A 168 7.53 -22.07 8.37
CA UNK A 168 8.35 -21.03 8.95
C UNK A 168 9.75 -21.10 8.35
N UNK A 169 10.28 -20.20 8.35
CA UNK A 169 11.61 -20.21 7.82
C UNK A 169 11.60 -20.26 6.30
N UNK A 170 10.67 -20.25 5.90
CA UNK A 170 10.54 -20.24 4.51
C UNK A 170 10.50 -18.84 4.11
N SER A 171 10.75 -18.62 2.85
CA SER A 171 10.68 -17.29 2.27
C SER A 171 9.44 -17.16 1.44
N SER A 172 8.87 -15.97 1.46
CA SER A 172 7.67 -15.68 0.68
C SER A 172 7.93 -14.49 -0.23
N THR A 173 7.49 -14.60 -1.50
CA THR A 173 7.56 -13.49 -2.44
C THR A 173 6.16 -12.95 -2.63
N ARG A 174 6.01 -11.64 -2.49
CA ARG A 174 4.71 -11.01 -2.63
C ARG A 174 4.76 -9.98 -3.74
N ALA A 175 3.78 -10.03 -4.62
CA ALA A 175 3.58 -9.00 -5.62
C ALA A 175 2.76 -7.87 -5.01
N ILE A 176 3.18 -6.65 -5.27
CA ILE A 176 2.54 -5.47 -4.69
C ILE A 176 1.89 -4.63 -5.78
#